data_1ad6c622c4d2205a9fe9a42584e61519
#
_entry.id   1ad6c622c4d2205a9fe9a42584e61519
#
_cell.length_a   1.000
_cell.length_b   1.000
_cell.length_c   1.000
_cell.angle_alpha   90.00
_cell.angle_beta   90.00
_cell.angle_gamma   90.00
#
_symmetry.space_group_name_H-M   'P 1'
#
loop_
_entity.id
_entity.type
_entity.pdbx_description
1 polymer ?
#
loop_
_entity_poly.entity_id
_entity_poly.type
_entity_poly.pdbx_seq_one_letter_code
_entity_poly.pdbx_strand_id
1 'polypeptide(L)'
;MRSSDAQQKTDAFHRLHAGPDPLVLVNAWDAASARIVERAGAMAIGTTSAGMAWSLGYADGERMPVDELIAACERICRVTGVPVSVDIEQGYGDSTQAVGDVASALIGMGAAGINIEDGTRPGTRELAAPEVMCERIAAIRKLDARFFINARTDVYFVPWNDPVARFEEALRRAQLYAAAGADGIFVPGMSSLEEIERLSGALSLPVNVYAGYAGAPSADGLARAGARRISLGCGPLQSALGLVDRIAKEAFEHGRFGTMGEGMLSVGEINGLFAATA
;
A
#
# COMPACT_ATOMS: atom_id res chain seq x y z
N MET A 1 -2.72 22.61 9.84
CA MET A 1 -2.14 22.95 8.52
C MET A 1 -0.93 22.07 8.30
N ARG A 2 -0.79 21.46 7.12
CA ARG A 2 0.41 20.68 6.75
C ARG A 2 1.63 21.60 6.70
N SER A 3 2.82 21.05 6.98
CA SER A 3 4.09 21.73 6.67
C SER A 3 4.26 21.92 5.15
N SER A 4 5.07 22.88 4.72
CA SER A 4 5.37 23.09 3.30
C SER A 4 6.00 21.84 2.65
N ASP A 5 6.83 21.09 3.38
CA ASP A 5 7.43 19.83 2.93
C ASP A 5 6.38 18.74 2.70
N ALA A 6 5.46 18.54 3.66
CA ALA A 6 4.37 17.57 3.52
C ALA A 6 3.47 17.88 2.31
N GLN A 7 3.24 19.17 2.04
CA GLN A 7 2.47 19.59 0.87
C GLN A 7 3.20 19.31 -0.44
N GLN A 8 4.51 19.57 -0.49
CA GLN A 8 5.35 19.27 -1.65
C GLN A 8 5.40 17.75 -1.93
N LYS A 9 5.49 16.92 -0.89
CA LYS A 9 5.44 15.45 -1.02
C LYS A 9 4.09 14.98 -1.57
N THR A 10 2.98 15.53 -1.09
CA THR A 10 1.65 15.21 -1.62
C THR A 10 1.51 15.60 -3.09
N ASP A 11 1.96 16.80 -3.47
CA ASP A 11 1.93 17.26 -4.85
C ASP A 11 2.82 16.41 -5.77
N ALA A 12 3.99 16.00 -5.28
CA ALA A 12 4.86 15.07 -5.99
C ALA A 12 4.17 13.71 -6.19
N PHE A 13 3.44 13.22 -5.18
CA PHE A 13 2.74 11.96 -5.26
C PHE A 13 1.63 11.97 -6.33
N HIS A 14 0.85 13.05 -6.42
CA HIS A 14 -0.12 13.24 -7.51
C HIS A 14 0.56 13.27 -8.89
N ARG A 15 1.67 14.01 -9.02
CA ARG A 15 2.42 14.07 -10.31
C ARG A 15 2.94 12.69 -10.73
N LEU A 16 3.39 11.85 -9.79
CA LEU A 16 3.87 10.49 -10.08
C LEU A 16 2.76 9.60 -10.66
N HIS A 17 1.50 9.78 -10.21
CA HIS A 17 0.37 9.04 -10.76
C HIS A 17 -0.12 9.57 -12.12
N ALA A 18 0.18 10.82 -12.44
CA ALA A 18 -0.18 11.46 -13.71
C ALA A 18 0.90 11.31 -14.80
N GLY A 19 2.05 10.74 -14.45
CA GLY A 19 3.18 10.54 -15.37
C GLY A 19 2.90 9.52 -16.48
N PRO A 20 3.76 9.47 -17.52
CA PRO A 20 3.62 8.51 -18.61
C PRO A 20 3.91 7.06 -18.15
N ASP A 21 4.85 6.89 -17.24
CA ASP A 21 5.25 5.61 -16.70
C ASP A 21 4.48 5.27 -15.41
N PRO A 22 4.20 4.00 -15.12
CA PRO A 22 3.54 3.62 -13.89
C PRO A 22 4.45 3.84 -12.68
N LEU A 23 3.89 4.36 -11.58
CA LEU A 23 4.58 4.43 -10.30
C LEU A 23 4.71 3.02 -9.69
N VAL A 24 5.92 2.49 -9.62
CA VAL A 24 6.18 1.23 -8.91
C VAL A 24 6.42 1.53 -7.44
N LEU A 25 5.59 0.95 -6.57
CA LEU A 25 5.72 1.04 -5.12
C LEU A 25 6.20 -0.30 -4.56
N VAL A 26 7.46 -0.33 -4.15
CA VAL A 26 7.96 -1.38 -3.26
C VAL A 26 7.49 -1.03 -1.85
N ASN A 27 6.68 -1.90 -1.26
CA ASN A 27 6.05 -1.59 0.02
C ASN A 27 7.00 -1.86 1.19
N ALA A 28 7.02 -0.92 2.13
CA ALA A 28 7.80 -0.98 3.35
C ALA A 28 6.91 -1.34 4.55
N TRP A 29 7.50 -1.89 5.60
CA TRP A 29 6.81 -2.28 6.82
C TRP A 29 7.40 -1.65 8.09
N ASP A 30 8.60 -1.08 7.97
CA ASP A 30 9.30 -0.37 9.05
C ASP A 30 10.24 0.71 8.49
N ALA A 31 10.89 1.45 9.39
CA ALA A 31 11.81 2.51 9.03
C ALA A 31 13.03 2.01 8.24
N ALA A 32 13.52 0.78 8.52
CA ALA A 32 14.69 0.23 7.86
C ALA A 32 14.36 -0.18 6.42
N SER A 33 13.28 -0.90 6.22
CA SER A 33 12.80 -1.28 4.87
C SER A 33 12.48 -0.03 4.03
N ALA A 34 11.86 1.00 4.62
CA ALA A 34 11.58 2.26 3.94
C ALA A 34 12.87 2.95 3.43
N ARG A 35 13.91 3.02 4.27
CA ARG A 35 15.21 3.58 3.86
C ARG A 35 15.94 2.74 2.80
N ILE A 36 15.83 1.41 2.88
CA ILE A 36 16.40 0.52 1.85
C ILE A 36 15.70 0.74 0.50
N VAL A 37 14.37 0.82 0.52
CA VAL A 37 13.57 1.04 -0.70
C VAL A 37 13.87 2.42 -1.30
N GLU A 38 13.97 3.45 -0.49
CA GLU A 38 14.33 4.80 -0.94
C GLU A 38 15.76 4.84 -1.53
N ARG A 39 16.74 4.21 -0.86
CA ARG A 39 18.12 4.09 -1.37
C ARG A 39 18.18 3.38 -2.72
N ALA A 40 17.29 2.41 -2.95
CA ALA A 40 17.19 1.70 -4.22
C ALA A 40 16.61 2.56 -5.36
N GLY A 41 16.20 3.80 -5.09
CA GLY A 41 15.70 4.75 -6.08
C GLY A 41 14.19 4.90 -6.13
N ALA A 42 13.46 4.48 -5.09
CA ALA A 42 12.01 4.67 -5.05
C ALA A 42 11.66 6.17 -5.08
N MET A 43 10.72 6.53 -5.96
CA MET A 43 10.16 7.87 -6.07
C MET A 43 9.06 8.15 -5.03
N ALA A 44 8.47 7.10 -4.48
CA ALA A 44 7.52 7.12 -3.38
C ALA A 44 7.51 5.74 -2.69
N ILE A 45 6.97 5.66 -1.49
CA ILE A 45 6.87 4.43 -0.70
C ILE A 45 5.39 4.18 -0.37
N GLY A 46 4.93 2.93 -0.55
CA GLY A 46 3.71 2.45 0.06
C GLY A 46 4.04 1.68 1.34
N THR A 47 3.21 1.73 2.38
CA THR A 47 3.30 0.74 3.44
C THR A 47 2.52 -0.52 3.07
N THR A 48 2.68 -1.58 3.84
CA THR A 48 1.87 -2.80 3.75
C THR A 48 1.33 -3.14 5.14
N SER A 49 0.00 -3.16 5.28
CA SER A 49 -0.70 -3.49 6.53
C SER A 49 -0.24 -4.84 7.09
N ALA A 50 -0.30 -5.89 6.27
CA ALA A 50 0.17 -7.23 6.63
C ALA A 50 1.63 -7.23 7.10
N GLY A 51 2.52 -6.53 6.37
CA GLY A 51 3.93 -6.46 6.74
C GLY A 51 4.16 -5.76 8.07
N MET A 52 3.47 -4.66 8.31
CA MET A 52 3.54 -3.92 9.57
C MET A 52 3.01 -4.77 10.73
N ALA A 53 1.83 -5.39 10.56
CA ALA A 53 1.23 -6.26 11.56
C ALA A 53 2.18 -7.42 11.93
N TRP A 54 2.69 -8.15 10.94
CA TRP A 54 3.61 -9.29 11.18
C TRP A 54 4.90 -8.87 11.87
N SER A 55 5.49 -7.71 11.51
CA SER A 55 6.71 -7.22 12.15
C SER A 55 6.52 -6.82 13.61
N LEU A 56 5.27 -6.52 14.00
CA LEU A 56 4.88 -6.17 15.37
C LEU A 56 4.22 -7.34 16.13
N GLY A 57 4.14 -8.55 15.52
CA GLY A 57 3.64 -9.75 16.15
C GLY A 57 2.12 -9.94 16.07
N TYR A 58 1.44 -9.23 15.19
CA TYR A 58 0.02 -9.34 14.94
C TYR A 58 -0.29 -10.07 13.63
N ALA A 59 -1.45 -10.71 13.55
CA ALA A 59 -2.00 -11.14 12.27
C ALA A 59 -2.53 -9.93 11.49
N ASP A 60 -2.56 -10.04 10.16
CA ASP A 60 -3.16 -9.07 9.25
C ASP A 60 -4.66 -8.88 9.52
N GLY A 61 -5.20 -7.74 9.13
CA GLY A 61 -6.62 -7.43 9.18
C GLY A 61 -7.08 -6.71 10.43
N GLU A 62 -6.55 -5.52 10.66
CA GLU A 62 -6.87 -4.64 11.80
C GLU A 62 -6.73 -5.31 13.18
N ARG A 63 -5.80 -6.30 13.30
CA ARG A 63 -5.49 -6.95 14.57
C ARG A 63 -4.46 -6.17 15.38
N MET A 64 -3.66 -5.36 14.71
CA MET A 64 -2.73 -4.44 15.34
C MET A 64 -3.50 -3.25 15.91
N PRO A 65 -3.22 -2.79 17.14
CA PRO A 65 -3.80 -1.58 17.70
C PRO A 65 -3.48 -0.34 16.83
N VAL A 66 -4.43 0.57 16.72
CA VAL A 66 -4.29 1.77 15.86
C VAL A 66 -3.15 2.69 16.29
N ASP A 67 -2.85 2.76 17.57
CA ASP A 67 -1.73 3.54 18.11
C ASP A 67 -0.37 2.97 17.70
N GLU A 68 -0.24 1.63 17.56
CA GLU A 68 0.96 0.99 17.02
C GLU A 68 1.11 1.23 15.52
N LEU A 69 0.01 1.20 14.75
CA LEU A 69 0.01 1.62 13.35
C LEU A 69 0.53 3.05 13.20
N ILE A 70 -0.03 4.00 13.95
CA ILE A 70 0.34 5.41 13.92
C ILE A 70 1.82 5.59 14.28
N ALA A 71 2.28 4.94 15.35
CA ALA A 71 3.68 5.02 15.78
C ALA A 71 4.66 4.42 14.75
N ALA A 72 4.28 3.34 14.06
CA ALA A 72 5.09 2.75 13.00
C ALA A 72 5.15 3.68 11.76
N CYS A 73 4.00 4.25 11.36
CA CYS A 73 3.91 5.22 10.26
C CYS A 73 4.73 6.48 10.54
N GLU A 74 4.71 7.00 11.77
CA GLU A 74 5.52 8.14 12.17
C GLU A 74 7.02 7.87 11.99
N ARG A 75 7.49 6.69 12.39
CA ARG A 75 8.90 6.28 12.18
C ARG A 75 9.28 6.23 10.71
N ILE A 76 8.39 5.70 9.85
CA ILE A 76 8.61 5.64 8.40
C ILE A 76 8.64 7.06 7.81
N CYS A 77 7.63 7.89 8.08
CA CYS A 77 7.55 9.25 7.54
C CYS A 77 8.72 10.13 7.97
N ARG A 78 9.20 9.96 9.22
CA ARG A 78 10.33 10.72 9.78
C ARG A 78 11.64 10.46 9.04
N VAL A 79 11.88 9.22 8.60
CA VAL A 79 13.18 8.83 8.01
C VAL A 79 13.22 8.94 6.49
N THR A 80 12.08 9.17 5.83
CA THR A 80 11.98 9.20 4.36
C THR A 80 11.85 10.59 3.79
N GLY A 81 12.61 10.89 2.74
CA GLY A 81 12.51 12.14 1.97
C GLY A 81 11.44 12.11 0.88
N VAL A 82 11.01 10.92 0.44
CA VAL A 82 10.00 10.73 -0.61
C VAL A 82 8.58 10.64 -0.04
N PRO A 83 7.52 10.82 -0.89
CA PRO A 83 6.14 10.65 -0.46
C PRO A 83 5.86 9.26 0.10
N VAL A 84 5.07 9.18 1.19
CA VAL A 84 4.62 7.93 1.80
C VAL A 84 3.10 7.80 1.67
N SER A 85 2.62 6.67 1.13
CA SER A 85 1.21 6.28 1.09
C SER A 85 0.99 5.14 2.08
N VAL A 86 0.11 5.35 3.06
CA VAL A 86 -0.11 4.39 4.14
C VAL A 86 -1.28 3.47 3.82
N ASP A 87 -1.12 2.17 4.01
CA ASP A 87 -2.19 1.18 3.93
C ASP A 87 -2.90 1.11 5.29
N ILE A 88 -4.16 1.55 5.35
CA ILE A 88 -4.97 1.61 6.57
C ILE A 88 -6.09 0.58 6.59
N GLU A 89 -6.03 -0.43 5.75
CA GLU A 89 -7.06 -1.46 5.64
C GLU A 89 -8.46 -0.85 5.52
N GLN A 90 -9.41 -1.17 6.40
CA GLN A 90 -10.75 -0.57 6.41
C GLN A 90 -10.79 0.80 7.12
N GLY A 91 -9.69 1.24 7.73
CA GLY A 91 -9.57 2.54 8.39
C GLY A 91 -9.44 2.49 9.91
N TYR A 92 -9.30 1.30 10.51
CA TYR A 92 -9.11 1.09 11.97
C TYR A 92 -10.22 1.69 12.83
N GLY A 93 -11.47 1.60 12.35
CA GLY A 93 -12.63 2.07 13.11
C GLY A 93 -13.96 1.75 12.48
N ASP A 94 -14.96 1.49 13.33
CA ASP A 94 -16.33 1.16 12.91
C ASP A 94 -17.14 2.38 12.45
N SER A 95 -16.72 3.59 12.81
CA SER A 95 -17.41 4.83 12.43
C SER A 95 -16.60 5.67 11.45
N THR A 96 -17.28 6.44 10.62
CA THR A 96 -16.67 7.43 9.72
C THR A 96 -15.79 8.44 10.47
N GLN A 97 -16.16 8.79 11.72
CA GLN A 97 -15.35 9.67 12.57
C GLN A 97 -14.02 9.02 12.97
N ALA A 98 -14.04 7.76 13.43
CA ALA A 98 -12.83 7.04 13.82
C ALA A 98 -11.84 6.89 12.64
N VAL A 99 -12.36 6.56 11.45
CA VAL A 99 -11.56 6.53 10.21
C VAL A 99 -10.98 7.92 9.89
N GLY A 100 -11.76 8.98 10.10
CA GLY A 100 -11.32 10.36 9.95
C GLY A 100 -10.20 10.74 10.92
N ASP A 101 -10.26 10.27 12.16
CA ASP A 101 -9.22 10.53 13.17
C ASP A 101 -7.89 9.87 12.78
N VAL A 102 -7.91 8.63 12.28
CA VAL A 102 -6.73 7.95 11.74
C VAL A 102 -6.15 8.74 10.55
N ALA A 103 -6.98 9.10 9.59
CA ALA A 103 -6.55 9.89 8.43
C ALA A 103 -5.95 11.25 8.86
N SER A 104 -6.57 11.91 9.84
CA SER A 104 -6.08 13.19 10.39
C SER A 104 -4.69 13.04 11.03
N ALA A 105 -4.44 11.97 11.78
CA ALA A 105 -3.13 11.68 12.36
C ALA A 105 -2.07 11.47 11.26
N LEU A 106 -2.38 10.69 10.22
CA LEU A 106 -1.49 10.45 9.08
C LEU A 106 -1.19 11.73 8.28
N ILE A 107 -2.19 12.57 8.06
CA ILE A 107 -2.03 13.89 7.46
C ILE A 107 -1.10 14.75 8.31
N GLY A 108 -1.28 14.74 9.63
CA GLY A 108 -0.48 15.51 10.58
C GLY A 108 1.01 15.14 10.58
N MET A 109 1.35 13.86 10.41
CA MET A 109 2.74 13.40 10.32
C MET A 109 3.37 13.55 8.92
N GLY A 110 2.62 14.01 7.92
CA GLY A 110 3.12 14.30 6.57
C GLY A 110 2.99 13.15 5.58
N ALA A 111 2.17 12.13 5.84
CA ALA A 111 1.83 11.15 4.83
C ALA A 111 1.21 11.81 3.60
N ALA A 112 1.57 11.35 2.39
CA ALA A 112 1.08 11.90 1.13
C ALA A 112 -0.29 11.35 0.73
N GLY A 113 -0.63 10.14 1.19
CA GLY A 113 -1.90 9.49 0.90
C GLY A 113 -2.09 8.19 1.66
N ILE A 114 -3.19 7.54 1.35
CA ILE A 114 -3.58 6.24 1.93
C ILE A 114 -4.08 5.26 0.87
N ASN A 115 -4.03 3.95 1.20
CA ASN A 115 -5.00 2.98 0.72
C ASN A 115 -6.07 2.80 1.79
N ILE A 116 -7.33 2.70 1.36
CA ILE A 116 -8.46 2.32 2.22
C ILE A 116 -9.35 1.35 1.45
N GLU A 117 -9.89 0.32 2.10
CA GLU A 117 -10.59 -0.78 1.44
C GLU A 117 -12.01 -1.03 1.94
N ASP A 118 -12.80 -1.67 1.08
CA ASP A 118 -14.19 -2.06 1.34
C ASP A 118 -14.34 -3.53 1.78
N GLY A 119 -13.24 -4.26 1.97
CA GLY A 119 -13.28 -5.59 2.56
C GLY A 119 -13.91 -5.56 3.95
N THR A 120 -14.57 -6.62 4.36
CA THR A 120 -14.97 -6.80 5.74
C THR A 120 -13.90 -7.61 6.47
N ARG A 121 -14.05 -7.69 7.80
CA ARG A 121 -13.08 -8.32 8.71
C ARG A 121 -12.40 -9.57 8.14
N PRO A 122 -11.10 -9.76 8.37
CA PRO A 122 -10.36 -10.90 7.86
C PRO A 122 -11.05 -12.23 8.16
N GLY A 123 -11.13 -13.09 7.16
CA GLY A 123 -11.73 -14.42 7.26
C GLY A 123 -13.22 -14.48 6.89
N THR A 124 -13.94 -13.38 6.78
CA THR A 124 -15.36 -13.39 6.35
C THR A 124 -15.50 -13.45 4.83
N ARG A 125 -14.54 -12.91 4.07
CA ARG A 125 -14.62 -12.76 2.60
C ARG A 125 -15.93 -12.10 2.15
N GLU A 126 -16.32 -11.06 2.86
CA GLU A 126 -17.50 -10.24 2.57
C GLU A 126 -17.05 -8.84 2.21
N LEU A 127 -17.88 -8.11 1.49
CA LEU A 127 -17.68 -6.71 1.17
C LEU A 127 -18.65 -5.85 1.98
N ALA A 128 -18.17 -4.72 2.48
CA ALA A 128 -19.05 -3.70 3.02
C ALA A 128 -19.95 -3.14 1.89
N ALA A 129 -21.10 -2.59 2.26
CA ALA A 129 -21.91 -1.82 1.32
C ALA A 129 -21.05 -0.66 0.77
N PRO A 130 -21.03 -0.41 -0.54
CA PRO A 130 -20.17 0.61 -1.14
C PRO A 130 -20.45 2.02 -0.63
N GLU A 131 -21.67 2.28 -0.15
CA GLU A 131 -22.07 3.54 0.47
C GLU A 131 -21.22 3.85 1.73
N VAL A 132 -20.89 2.84 2.54
CA VAL A 132 -20.01 2.98 3.72
C VAL A 132 -18.64 3.49 3.31
N MET A 133 -18.08 2.90 2.26
CA MET A 133 -16.78 3.33 1.72
C MET A 133 -16.86 4.75 1.14
N CYS A 134 -17.92 5.07 0.41
CA CYS A 134 -18.15 6.43 -0.10
C CYS A 134 -18.20 7.47 1.01
N GLU A 135 -18.89 7.18 2.12
CA GLU A 135 -18.95 8.07 3.29
C GLU A 135 -17.57 8.28 3.92
N ARG A 136 -16.77 7.21 4.07
CA ARG A 136 -15.39 7.27 4.57
C ARG A 136 -14.51 8.13 3.67
N ILE A 137 -14.53 7.88 2.35
CA ILE A 137 -13.78 8.67 1.36
C ILE A 137 -14.17 10.16 1.45
N ALA A 138 -15.47 10.47 1.46
CA ALA A 138 -15.96 11.85 1.53
C ALA A 138 -15.56 12.53 2.85
N ALA A 139 -15.52 11.81 3.96
CA ALA A 139 -15.09 12.35 5.26
C ALA A 139 -13.58 12.66 5.25
N ILE A 140 -12.76 11.76 4.73
CA ILE A 140 -11.31 11.98 4.60
C ILE A 140 -11.02 13.16 3.67
N ARG A 141 -11.73 13.27 2.54
CA ARG A 141 -11.60 14.38 1.59
C ARG A 141 -11.88 15.74 2.21
N LYS A 142 -12.78 15.81 3.19
CA LYS A 142 -13.09 17.06 3.93
C LYS A 142 -11.95 17.49 4.85
N LEU A 143 -11.11 16.57 5.33
CA LEU A 143 -9.96 16.88 6.18
C LEU A 143 -8.85 17.57 5.38
N ASP A 144 -8.59 17.09 4.17
CA ASP A 144 -7.58 17.65 3.27
C ASP A 144 -7.95 17.36 1.81
N ALA A 145 -8.19 18.42 1.04
CA ALA A 145 -8.58 18.33 -0.36
C ALA A 145 -7.51 17.70 -1.27
N ARG A 146 -6.26 17.63 -0.82
CA ARG A 146 -5.11 17.14 -1.61
C ARG A 146 -4.55 15.79 -1.13
N PHE A 147 -5.01 15.28 0.01
CA PHE A 147 -4.57 13.99 0.50
C PHE A 147 -4.95 12.89 -0.48
N PHE A 148 -3.97 12.11 -0.96
CA PHE A 148 -4.22 11.10 -1.99
C PHE A 148 -4.98 9.90 -1.42
N ILE A 149 -6.19 9.66 -1.89
CA ILE A 149 -7.03 8.54 -1.47
C ILE A 149 -7.03 7.49 -2.59
N ASN A 150 -6.32 6.37 -2.36
CA ASN A 150 -6.34 5.21 -3.23
C ASN A 150 -7.41 4.24 -2.72
N ALA A 151 -8.59 4.30 -3.29
CA ALA A 151 -9.73 3.47 -2.88
C ALA A 151 -9.55 2.05 -3.40
N ARG A 152 -9.48 1.08 -2.48
CA ARG A 152 -9.35 -0.34 -2.77
C ARG A 152 -10.72 -1.02 -2.71
N THR A 153 -10.97 -1.92 -3.66
CA THR A 153 -12.09 -2.85 -3.56
C THR A 153 -11.60 -4.29 -3.59
N ASP A 154 -12.05 -5.08 -2.63
CA ASP A 154 -11.68 -6.48 -2.46
C ASP A 154 -12.62 -7.45 -3.20
N VAL A 155 -13.33 -6.98 -4.23
CA VAL A 155 -14.23 -7.78 -5.05
C VAL A 155 -13.56 -9.06 -5.58
N TYR A 156 -12.26 -9.02 -5.89
CA TYR A 156 -11.53 -10.18 -6.39
C TYR A 156 -11.06 -11.15 -5.29
N PHE A 157 -11.25 -10.81 -4.02
CA PHE A 157 -10.95 -11.69 -2.88
C PHE A 157 -12.18 -12.40 -2.31
N VAL A 158 -13.38 -12.01 -2.74
CA VAL A 158 -14.61 -12.70 -2.37
C VAL A 158 -15.01 -13.72 -3.46
N PRO A 159 -15.77 -14.77 -3.10
CA PRO A 159 -16.21 -15.78 -4.06
C PRO A 159 -17.22 -15.20 -5.07
N TRP A 160 -17.02 -15.49 -6.34
CA TRP A 160 -17.94 -15.16 -7.44
C TRP A 160 -18.17 -16.38 -8.31
N ASN A 161 -19.43 -16.63 -8.67
CA ASN A 161 -19.80 -17.71 -9.59
C ASN A 161 -19.66 -17.28 -11.07
N ASP A 162 -19.71 -15.96 -11.33
CA ASP A 162 -19.63 -15.38 -12.67
C ASP A 162 -18.50 -14.33 -12.73
N PRO A 163 -17.45 -14.57 -13.55
CA PRO A 163 -16.37 -13.61 -13.74
C PRO A 163 -16.82 -12.27 -14.33
N VAL A 164 -17.86 -12.27 -15.17
CA VAL A 164 -18.40 -11.03 -15.77
C VAL A 164 -19.06 -10.20 -14.68
N ALA A 165 -19.92 -10.78 -13.86
CA ALA A 165 -20.54 -10.11 -12.73
C ALA A 165 -19.52 -9.58 -11.72
N ARG A 166 -18.44 -10.32 -11.48
CA ARG A 166 -17.32 -9.87 -10.63
C ARG A 166 -16.68 -8.60 -11.19
N PHE A 167 -16.34 -8.58 -12.47
CA PHE A 167 -15.75 -7.41 -13.11
C PHE A 167 -16.70 -6.20 -13.07
N GLU A 168 -17.96 -6.39 -13.40
CA GLU A 168 -18.97 -5.31 -13.39
C GLU A 168 -19.16 -4.72 -11.98
N GLU A 169 -19.14 -5.55 -10.92
CA GLU A 169 -19.20 -5.06 -9.55
C GLU A 169 -17.93 -4.29 -9.17
N ALA A 170 -16.73 -4.74 -9.57
CA ALA A 170 -15.50 -4.01 -9.33
C ALA A 170 -15.53 -2.64 -10.02
N LEU A 171 -15.98 -2.58 -11.27
CA LEU A 171 -16.13 -1.33 -12.03
C LEU A 171 -17.16 -0.40 -11.39
N ARG A 172 -18.32 -0.93 -11.00
CA ARG A 172 -19.38 -0.15 -10.33
C ARG A 172 -18.88 0.49 -9.04
N ARG A 173 -18.19 -0.27 -8.18
CA ARG A 173 -17.59 0.24 -6.94
C ARG A 173 -16.51 1.29 -7.23
N ALA A 174 -15.64 1.04 -8.19
CA ALA A 174 -14.61 1.98 -8.60
C ALA A 174 -15.20 3.35 -9.02
N GLN A 175 -16.30 3.33 -9.79
CA GLN A 175 -17.01 4.55 -10.22
C GLN A 175 -17.65 5.29 -9.03
N LEU A 176 -18.25 4.57 -8.09
CA LEU A 176 -18.81 5.17 -6.88
C LEU A 176 -17.72 5.82 -6.01
N TYR A 177 -16.58 5.15 -5.83
CA TYR A 177 -15.46 5.67 -5.05
C TYR A 177 -14.79 6.87 -5.71
N ALA A 178 -14.68 6.86 -7.05
CA ALA A 178 -14.25 8.03 -7.82
C ALA A 178 -15.19 9.22 -7.60
N ALA A 179 -16.50 9.00 -7.69
CA ALA A 179 -17.52 10.05 -7.44
C ALA A 179 -17.50 10.55 -5.99
N ALA A 180 -17.15 9.71 -5.02
CA ALA A 180 -17.01 10.09 -3.62
C ALA A 180 -15.75 10.89 -3.31
N GLY A 181 -14.79 10.98 -4.25
CA GLY A 181 -13.58 11.81 -4.13
C GLY A 181 -12.28 11.02 -3.98
N ALA A 182 -12.23 9.74 -4.38
CA ALA A 182 -10.96 9.02 -4.51
C ALA A 182 -10.08 9.62 -5.61
N ASP A 183 -8.75 9.49 -5.47
CA ASP A 183 -7.75 9.94 -6.45
C ASP A 183 -7.17 8.78 -7.26
N GLY A 184 -7.36 7.54 -6.81
CA GLY A 184 -6.93 6.33 -7.47
C GLY A 184 -7.81 5.16 -7.08
N ILE A 185 -7.79 4.12 -7.91
CA ILE A 185 -8.56 2.88 -7.69
C ILE A 185 -7.61 1.70 -7.62
N PHE A 186 -7.81 0.83 -6.64
CA PHE A 186 -7.02 -0.37 -6.43
C PHE A 186 -7.91 -1.61 -6.38
N VAL A 187 -7.65 -2.56 -7.27
CA VAL A 187 -8.37 -3.84 -7.33
C VAL A 187 -7.35 -4.98 -7.22
N PRO A 188 -6.89 -5.30 -5.98
CA PRO A 188 -5.97 -6.41 -5.78
C PRO A 188 -6.65 -7.73 -6.16
N GLY A 189 -5.87 -8.69 -6.67
CA GLY A 189 -6.40 -9.94 -7.19
C GLY A 189 -6.81 -9.91 -8.67
N MET A 190 -7.06 -8.75 -9.26
CA MET A 190 -7.20 -8.59 -10.70
C MET A 190 -5.82 -8.73 -11.35
N SER A 191 -5.58 -9.85 -12.06
CA SER A 191 -4.30 -10.21 -12.68
C SER A 191 -4.37 -10.33 -14.21
N SER A 192 -5.56 -10.37 -14.79
CA SER A 192 -5.76 -10.39 -16.24
C SER A 192 -5.43 -9.02 -16.84
N LEU A 193 -4.48 -8.98 -17.80
CA LEU A 193 -4.14 -7.74 -18.52
C LEU A 193 -5.35 -7.16 -19.25
N GLU A 194 -6.23 -8.02 -19.79
CA GLU A 194 -7.47 -7.60 -20.47
C GLU A 194 -8.44 -6.92 -19.49
N GLU A 195 -8.65 -7.49 -18.28
CA GLU A 195 -9.51 -6.87 -17.27
C GLU A 195 -8.92 -5.54 -16.77
N ILE A 196 -7.58 -5.46 -16.61
CA ILE A 196 -6.89 -4.23 -16.22
C ILE A 196 -7.08 -3.15 -17.30
N GLU A 197 -6.92 -3.50 -18.58
CA GLU A 197 -7.12 -2.59 -19.71
C GLU A 197 -8.56 -2.07 -19.78
N ARG A 198 -9.55 -2.97 -19.62
CA ARG A 198 -10.97 -2.59 -19.57
C ARG A 198 -11.28 -1.66 -18.41
N LEU A 199 -10.77 -1.97 -17.21
CA LEU A 199 -10.98 -1.15 -16.03
C LEU A 199 -10.33 0.23 -16.19
N SER A 200 -9.07 0.27 -16.65
CA SER A 200 -8.34 1.52 -16.88
C SER A 200 -8.97 2.39 -17.97
N GLY A 201 -9.49 1.76 -19.03
CA GLY A 201 -10.19 2.48 -20.10
C GLY A 201 -11.56 3.03 -19.67
N ALA A 202 -12.18 2.45 -18.64
CA ALA A 202 -13.49 2.87 -18.13
C ALA A 202 -13.42 3.93 -17.01
N LEU A 203 -12.20 4.25 -16.52
CA LEU A 203 -11.98 5.18 -15.41
C LEU A 203 -11.09 6.34 -15.84
N SER A 204 -11.36 7.53 -15.31
CA SER A 204 -10.47 8.70 -15.45
C SER A 204 -9.37 8.75 -14.39
N LEU A 205 -9.44 7.91 -13.35
CA LEU A 205 -8.49 7.85 -12.26
C LEU A 205 -7.38 6.82 -12.53
N PRO A 206 -6.17 7.02 -11.98
CA PRO A 206 -5.11 6.04 -12.03
C PRO A 206 -5.54 4.71 -11.39
N VAL A 207 -5.32 3.60 -12.11
CA VAL A 207 -5.56 2.26 -11.61
C VAL A 207 -4.28 1.71 -11.01
N ASN A 208 -4.38 1.26 -9.76
CA ASN A 208 -3.34 0.52 -9.06
C ASN A 208 -3.57 -0.98 -9.20
N VAL A 209 -2.50 -1.73 -9.46
CA VAL A 209 -2.51 -3.20 -9.51
C VAL A 209 -1.51 -3.78 -8.51
N TYR A 210 -1.79 -4.99 -8.04
CA TYR A 210 -0.90 -5.74 -7.17
C TYR A 210 -0.03 -6.71 -7.98
N ALA A 211 1.27 -6.62 -7.82
CA ALA A 211 2.26 -7.46 -8.51
C ALA A 211 3.27 -8.13 -7.56
N GLY A 212 3.00 -8.19 -6.26
CA GLY A 212 3.90 -8.76 -5.25
C GLY A 212 3.80 -10.28 -5.11
N TYR A 213 3.65 -11.01 -6.20
CA TYR A 213 3.55 -12.47 -6.22
C TYR A 213 4.39 -13.07 -7.37
N ALA A 214 4.75 -14.35 -7.22
CA ALA A 214 5.53 -15.05 -8.25
C ALA A 214 4.73 -15.19 -9.54
N GLY A 215 5.33 -14.83 -10.68
CA GLY A 215 4.69 -14.90 -11.99
C GLY A 215 3.80 -13.70 -12.32
N ALA A 216 3.85 -12.61 -11.54
CA ALA A 216 3.18 -11.36 -11.89
C ALA A 216 3.67 -10.85 -13.26
N PRO A 217 2.80 -10.19 -14.05
CA PRO A 217 3.21 -9.54 -15.29
C PRO A 217 4.30 -8.48 -15.04
N SER A 218 5.13 -8.21 -16.05
CA SER A 218 6.13 -7.16 -15.95
C SER A 218 5.51 -5.77 -15.83
N ALA A 219 6.26 -4.82 -15.27
CA ALA A 219 5.82 -3.42 -15.17
C ALA A 219 5.41 -2.86 -16.54
N ASP A 220 6.15 -3.16 -17.60
CA ASP A 220 5.82 -2.76 -18.98
C ASP A 220 4.51 -3.40 -19.47
N GLY A 221 4.26 -4.66 -19.14
CA GLY A 221 3.00 -5.33 -19.47
C GLY A 221 1.81 -4.67 -18.79
N LEU A 222 1.94 -4.39 -17.49
CA LEU A 222 0.93 -3.69 -16.70
C LEU A 222 0.72 -2.24 -17.16
N ALA A 223 1.80 -1.54 -17.53
CA ALA A 223 1.72 -0.18 -18.08
C ALA A 223 0.93 -0.14 -19.39
N ARG A 224 1.19 -1.10 -20.31
CA ARG A 224 0.43 -1.21 -21.56
C ARG A 224 -1.05 -1.52 -21.34
N ALA A 225 -1.39 -2.26 -20.29
CA ALA A 225 -2.76 -2.50 -19.87
C ALA A 225 -3.39 -1.28 -19.13
N GLY A 226 -2.67 -0.16 -19.01
CA GLY A 226 -3.20 1.08 -18.44
C GLY A 226 -2.99 1.27 -16.94
N ALA A 227 -2.28 0.34 -16.25
CA ALA A 227 -1.92 0.55 -14.86
C ALA A 227 -1.05 1.79 -14.70
N ARG A 228 -1.34 2.63 -13.70
CA ARG A 228 -0.59 3.83 -13.35
C ARG A 228 0.13 3.73 -12.02
N ARG A 229 -0.22 2.74 -11.22
CA ARG A 229 0.46 2.36 -9.99
C ARG A 229 0.59 0.83 -9.94
N ILE A 230 1.75 0.36 -9.52
CA ILE A 230 2.04 -1.06 -9.32
C ILE A 230 2.56 -1.21 -7.89
N SER A 231 1.81 -1.90 -7.04
CA SER A 231 2.17 -2.12 -5.64
C SER A 231 2.62 -3.56 -5.43
N LEU A 232 3.68 -3.76 -4.63
CA LEU A 232 4.21 -5.10 -4.32
C LEU A 232 3.65 -5.66 -3.00
N GLY A 233 2.94 -4.86 -2.21
CA GLY A 233 2.31 -5.28 -0.95
C GLY A 233 3.28 -5.97 0.00
N CYS A 234 2.86 -7.08 0.60
CA CYS A 234 3.68 -7.84 1.55
C CYS A 234 4.75 -8.74 0.89
N GLY A 235 4.79 -8.87 -0.44
CA GLY A 235 5.74 -9.73 -1.17
C GLY A 235 7.21 -9.52 -0.78
N PRO A 236 7.73 -8.28 -0.67
CA PRO A 236 9.10 -8.02 -0.23
C PRO A 236 9.40 -8.56 1.17
N LEU A 237 8.49 -8.37 2.16
CA LEU A 237 8.68 -8.92 3.50
C LEU A 237 8.59 -10.45 3.48
N GLN A 238 7.63 -11.04 2.75
CA GLN A 238 7.54 -12.50 2.64
C GLN A 238 8.84 -13.09 2.09
N SER A 239 9.47 -12.44 1.11
CA SER A 239 10.76 -12.85 0.57
C SER A 239 11.87 -12.72 1.61
N ALA A 240 11.90 -11.64 2.38
CA ALA A 240 12.86 -11.43 3.46
C ALA A 240 12.72 -12.48 4.57
N LEU A 241 11.48 -12.78 5.00
CA LEU A 241 11.19 -13.82 5.99
C LEU A 241 11.59 -15.22 5.48
N GLY A 242 11.36 -15.50 4.19
CA GLY A 242 11.80 -16.73 3.57
C GLY A 242 13.35 -16.87 3.53
N LEU A 243 14.07 -15.76 3.40
CA LEU A 243 15.53 -15.75 3.55
C LEU A 243 15.95 -16.04 5.00
N VAL A 244 15.29 -15.39 5.98
CA VAL A 244 15.56 -15.64 7.41
C VAL A 244 15.32 -17.12 7.78
N ASP A 245 14.23 -17.73 7.28
CA ASP A 245 13.93 -19.15 7.50
C ASP A 245 15.06 -20.05 6.95
N ARG A 246 15.56 -19.79 5.74
CA ARG A 246 16.69 -20.55 5.15
C ARG A 246 17.99 -20.40 5.95
N ILE A 247 18.31 -19.16 6.39
CA ILE A 247 19.48 -18.90 7.24
C ILE A 247 19.36 -19.68 8.56
N ALA A 248 18.21 -19.65 9.20
CA ALA A 248 17.98 -20.35 10.46
C ALA A 248 18.11 -21.87 10.31
N LYS A 249 17.51 -22.45 9.25
CA LYS A 249 17.63 -23.88 8.95
C LYS A 249 19.08 -24.29 8.69
N GLU A 250 19.82 -23.55 7.85
CA GLU A 250 21.22 -23.82 7.59
C GLU A 250 22.06 -23.81 8.88
N ALA A 251 21.82 -22.84 9.76
CA ALA A 251 22.52 -22.72 11.03
C ALA A 251 22.21 -23.87 11.99
N PHE A 252 20.94 -24.21 12.16
CA PHE A 252 20.52 -25.22 13.15
C PHE A 252 20.75 -26.67 12.67
N GLU A 253 20.52 -26.96 11.39
CA GLU A 253 20.61 -28.31 10.84
C GLU A 253 22.05 -28.68 10.43
N HIS A 254 22.84 -27.68 9.99
CA HIS A 254 24.14 -27.96 9.37
C HIS A 254 25.33 -27.24 10.03
N GLY A 255 25.08 -26.33 11.00
CA GLY A 255 26.14 -25.51 11.62
C GLY A 255 26.91 -24.63 10.61
N ARG A 256 26.26 -24.23 9.52
CA ARG A 256 26.84 -23.38 8.46
C ARG A 256 26.11 -22.03 8.40
N PHE A 257 26.77 -21.02 7.80
CA PHE A 257 26.30 -19.64 7.77
C PHE A 257 26.50 -18.99 6.38
N GLY A 258 26.61 -19.80 5.32
CA GLY A 258 26.92 -19.35 3.96
C GLY A 258 25.78 -18.51 3.37
N THR A 259 24.54 -18.95 3.53
CA THR A 259 23.34 -18.26 3.02
C THR A 259 23.22 -16.83 3.55
N MET A 260 23.66 -16.56 4.78
CA MET A 260 23.63 -15.22 5.37
C MET A 260 24.57 -14.25 4.63
N GLY A 261 25.64 -14.73 4.02
CA GLY A 261 26.60 -13.89 3.29
C GLY A 261 26.09 -13.38 1.93
N GLU A 262 25.02 -13.98 1.40
CA GLU A 262 24.47 -13.59 0.11
C GLU A 262 23.70 -12.26 0.21
N GLY A 263 24.32 -11.17 -0.28
CA GLY A 263 23.72 -9.84 -0.29
C GLY A 263 23.64 -9.15 1.08
N MET A 264 24.36 -9.62 2.09
CA MET A 264 24.40 -9.02 3.42
C MET A 264 24.98 -7.60 3.36
N LEU A 265 24.24 -6.63 3.88
CA LEU A 265 24.72 -5.26 4.05
C LEU A 265 25.61 -5.15 5.29
N SER A 266 26.68 -4.37 5.19
CA SER A 266 27.54 -4.09 6.35
C SER A 266 26.83 -3.19 7.37
N VAL A 267 27.28 -3.26 8.64
CA VAL A 267 26.81 -2.38 9.70
C VAL A 267 26.96 -0.91 9.32
N GLY A 268 28.08 -0.54 8.67
CA GLY A 268 28.34 0.81 8.19
C GLY A 268 27.33 1.29 7.15
N GLU A 269 26.97 0.46 6.19
CA GLU A 269 25.94 0.76 5.18
C GLU A 269 24.58 0.97 5.81
N ILE A 270 24.18 0.11 6.77
CA ILE A 270 22.88 0.25 7.46
C ILE A 270 22.86 1.51 8.30
N ASN A 271 23.89 1.77 9.12
CA ASN A 271 23.96 2.98 9.93
C ASN A 271 23.95 4.26 9.07
N GLY A 272 24.62 4.20 7.89
CA GLY A 272 24.64 5.30 6.94
C GLY A 272 23.24 5.70 6.41
N LEU A 273 22.27 4.75 6.39
CA LEU A 273 20.89 5.05 5.98
C LEU A 273 20.19 6.05 6.90
N PHE A 274 20.64 6.15 8.17
CA PHE A 274 20.02 6.97 9.21
C PHE A 274 20.86 8.18 9.62
N ALA A 275 22.09 8.31 9.14
CA ALA A 275 23.01 9.38 9.58
C ALA A 275 22.52 10.79 9.20
N ALA A 276 21.69 10.93 8.18
CA ALA A 276 21.14 12.22 7.74
C ALA A 276 19.79 12.57 8.36
N THR A 277 19.21 11.69 9.20
CA THR A 277 17.88 11.86 9.82
C THR A 277 17.93 12.22 11.31
N ALA A 278 19.12 12.46 11.83
CA ALA A 278 19.37 12.87 13.23
C ALA A 278 19.34 14.39 13.40
#